data_4e34eee87b7b04db54e8194d880ef852
#
_entry.id   4e34eee87b7b04db54e8194d880ef852
#
_cell.length_a   1.000
_cell.length_b   1.000
_cell.length_c   1.000
_cell.angle_alpha   90.00
_cell.angle_beta   90.00
_cell.angle_gamma   90.00
#
_symmetry.space_group_name_H-M   'P 1'
#
loop_
_entity.id
_entity.type
_entity.pdbx_description
1 polymer ?
#
loop_
_entity_poly.entity_id
_entity_poly.type
_entity_poly.pdbx_seq_one_letter_code
_entity_poly.pdbx_strand_id
1 'polypeptide(L)'
;MLRTQIPSTFGILLHMSAEKSAKSVKPRISTRIAQITESATLAVDAKAKALKAAGKPVIGFGAGEPDFPTPGYIVQAAIEAASKPANHRYTPTPGLPELREAIVAKTLRDSHYVITPDQVLITNGGKQAVYQAFATIINPGDEVILPAPYWTTYPECIKLAGGVAVAVFADETQNYLVSIEQLEAARTEKTKALLFCSPSNPTGSVYSREQVREIGEWALEHGIWIIADEIYEHLLYDGATAPSMPVVLPEIADQTIILNGVAKTYAMTGWRVGWMVGPKDVIKAATNLQSHLSSNVSNISQRAALAAVSGDLAAVHEMGVAFDRRRKLIVGLLNEIPGVFCPTPTGAFYVYPSVKG
;
A
#
# COMPACT_ATOMS: atom_id res chain seq x y z
N MET A 1 22.62 32.41 96.80
CA MET A 1 21.83 31.18 96.51
C MET A 1 20.57 31.64 95.83
N LEU A 2 20.42 31.42 94.60
CA LEU A 2 19.18 31.20 93.85
C LEU A 2 19.52 31.25 92.35
N ARG A 3 19.47 30.03 91.72
CA ARG A 3 19.66 29.92 90.30
C ARG A 3 18.35 30.25 89.60
N THR A 4 18.42 31.19 88.68
CA THR A 4 17.33 31.41 87.70
C THR A 4 17.66 30.78 86.35
N GLN A 5 16.81 29.91 85.96
CA GLN A 5 16.87 29.27 84.64
C GLN A 5 16.29 30.18 83.59
N ILE A 6 16.98 30.27 82.44
CA ILE A 6 16.50 30.89 81.20
C ILE A 6 15.96 29.84 80.25
N PRO A 7 14.77 29.94 79.71
CA PRO A 7 14.29 29.00 78.70
C PRO A 7 14.81 29.41 77.30
N SER A 8 15.45 28.47 76.63
CA SER A 8 15.86 28.61 75.22
C SER A 8 14.69 28.35 74.26
N THR A 9 14.33 29.37 73.52
CA THR A 9 13.37 29.29 72.46
C THR A 9 14.07 28.80 71.20
N PHE A 10 13.88 27.53 70.80
CA PHE A 10 14.32 27.01 69.54
C PHE A 10 13.32 27.45 68.44
N GLY A 11 13.73 28.35 67.57
CA GLY A 11 13.00 28.71 66.37
C GLY A 11 13.11 27.63 65.34
N ILE A 12 11.99 27.01 64.99
CA ILE A 12 11.87 26.07 63.87
C ILE A 12 11.81 26.91 62.59
N LEU A 13 12.92 26.97 61.87
CA LEU A 13 12.93 27.43 60.47
C LEU A 13 12.26 26.37 59.60
N LEU A 14 11.00 26.57 59.20
CA LEU A 14 10.35 25.86 58.14
C LEU A 14 11.03 26.21 56.80
N HIS A 15 11.84 25.30 56.29
CA HIS A 15 12.27 25.33 54.90
C HIS A 15 11.05 25.03 54.02
N MET A 16 10.40 26.08 53.53
CA MET A 16 9.53 25.96 52.37
C MET A 16 10.42 25.74 51.13
N SER A 17 10.65 24.48 50.78
CA SER A 17 11.16 24.12 49.47
C SER A 17 10.09 24.47 48.43
N ALA A 18 10.29 25.54 47.70
CA ALA A 18 9.50 25.86 46.52
C ALA A 18 9.75 24.72 45.49
N GLU A 19 8.83 23.75 45.41
CA GLU A 19 8.74 22.87 44.26
C GLU A 19 8.58 23.75 43.02
N LYS A 20 9.66 23.91 42.28
CA LYS A 20 9.61 24.45 40.93
C LYS A 20 8.75 23.47 40.12
N SER A 21 7.48 23.80 39.90
CA SER A 21 6.61 23.16 38.93
C SER A 21 7.40 23.00 37.63
N ALA A 22 7.82 21.79 37.36
CA ALA A 22 8.46 21.45 36.08
C ALA A 22 7.46 21.81 34.99
N LYS A 23 7.74 22.85 34.21
CA LYS A 23 6.93 23.21 33.04
C LYS A 23 6.86 21.97 32.18
N SER A 24 5.68 21.36 32.07
CA SER A 24 5.47 20.19 31.20
C SER A 24 5.82 20.60 29.77
N VAL A 25 6.96 20.11 29.30
CA VAL A 25 7.38 20.37 27.92
C VAL A 25 6.40 19.61 27.02
N LYS A 26 5.69 20.34 26.17
CA LYS A 26 4.76 19.72 25.22
C LYS A 26 5.53 18.72 24.33
N PRO A 27 4.92 17.58 23.96
CA PRO A 27 5.54 16.62 23.08
C PRO A 27 6.06 17.28 21.80
N ARG A 28 7.31 16.98 21.41
CA ARG A 28 7.93 17.56 20.21
C ARG A 28 7.33 17.05 18.90
N ILE A 29 6.78 15.84 18.93
CA ILE A 29 6.17 15.14 17.80
C ILE A 29 4.67 15.01 18.07
N SER A 30 3.83 15.22 17.08
CA SER A 30 2.39 15.03 17.22
C SER A 30 2.05 13.57 17.57
N THR A 31 1.05 13.35 18.39
CA THR A 31 0.61 12.01 18.81
C THR A 31 0.35 11.10 17.61
N ARG A 32 -0.26 11.64 16.55
CA ARG A 32 -0.55 10.89 15.31
C ARG A 32 0.73 10.36 14.65
N ILE A 33 1.78 11.18 14.55
CA ILE A 33 3.04 10.75 13.91
C ILE A 33 3.85 9.84 14.83
N ALA A 34 3.78 10.04 16.14
CA ALA A 34 4.46 9.18 17.11
C ALA A 34 3.94 7.72 17.13
N GLN A 35 2.77 7.47 16.57
CA GLN A 35 2.18 6.13 16.45
C GLN A 35 2.63 5.37 15.18
N ILE A 36 3.32 6.04 14.25
CA ILE A 36 3.79 5.43 13.01
C ILE A 36 5.08 4.68 13.26
N THR A 37 5.11 3.41 12.89
CA THR A 37 6.29 2.55 13.01
C THR A 37 7.21 2.68 11.79
N GLU A 38 8.50 2.43 12.00
CA GLU A 38 9.44 2.32 10.88
C GLU A 38 9.04 1.16 9.96
N SER A 39 9.23 1.35 8.65
CA SER A 39 8.95 0.27 7.69
C SER A 39 9.90 -0.91 7.90
N ALA A 40 9.39 -2.03 8.39
CA ALA A 40 10.15 -3.25 8.59
C ALA A 40 10.88 -3.70 7.31
N THR A 41 10.24 -3.56 6.15
CA THR A 41 10.82 -3.90 4.84
C THR A 41 12.04 -3.04 4.53
N LEU A 42 11.96 -1.72 4.76
CA LEU A 42 13.08 -0.81 4.53
C LEU A 42 14.21 -1.04 5.53
N ALA A 43 13.90 -1.34 6.78
CA ALA A 43 14.90 -1.64 7.81
C ALA A 43 15.69 -2.91 7.47
N VAL A 44 15.02 -3.98 7.02
CA VAL A 44 15.66 -5.22 6.56
C VAL A 44 16.56 -4.99 5.35
N ASP A 45 16.07 -4.24 4.35
CA ASP A 45 16.86 -3.92 3.15
C ASP A 45 18.09 -3.05 3.48
N ALA A 46 17.93 -2.04 4.32
CA ALA A 46 19.04 -1.22 4.80
C ALA A 46 20.09 -2.05 5.54
N LYS A 47 19.67 -2.98 6.40
CA LYS A 47 20.58 -3.90 7.11
C LYS A 47 21.32 -4.82 6.14
N ALA A 48 20.63 -5.40 5.15
CA ALA A 48 21.26 -6.24 4.13
C ALA A 48 22.31 -5.46 3.32
N LYS A 49 21.98 -4.23 2.89
CA LYS A 49 22.89 -3.34 2.18
C LYS A 49 24.12 -2.98 3.02
N ALA A 50 23.93 -2.64 4.29
CA ALA A 50 25.04 -2.32 5.21
C ALA A 50 25.99 -3.52 5.42
N LEU A 51 25.44 -4.72 5.62
CA LEU A 51 26.24 -5.94 5.74
C LEU A 51 27.02 -6.27 4.46
N LYS A 52 26.40 -6.08 3.28
CA LYS A 52 27.04 -6.27 1.99
C LYS A 52 28.17 -5.26 1.77
N ALA A 53 27.96 -3.99 2.13
CA ALA A 53 28.99 -2.95 2.09
C ALA A 53 30.17 -3.25 3.04
N ALA A 54 29.92 -3.96 4.16
CA ALA A 54 30.94 -4.44 5.09
C ALA A 54 31.63 -5.75 4.62
N GLY A 55 31.45 -6.16 3.35
CA GLY A 55 32.07 -7.34 2.76
C GLY A 55 31.48 -8.69 3.21
N LYS A 56 30.30 -8.70 3.84
CA LYS A 56 29.63 -9.95 4.23
C LYS A 56 28.92 -10.57 3.03
N PRO A 57 28.94 -11.92 2.87
CA PRO A 57 28.21 -12.61 1.80
C PRO A 57 26.70 -12.64 2.11
N VAL A 58 26.00 -11.56 1.82
CA VAL A 58 24.56 -11.41 2.08
C VAL A 58 23.79 -11.41 0.78
N ILE A 59 22.75 -12.26 0.72
CA ILE A 59 21.72 -12.25 -0.31
C ILE A 59 20.47 -11.59 0.29
N GLY A 60 20.03 -10.46 -0.30
CA GLY A 60 18.87 -9.71 0.17
C GLY A 60 17.58 -10.21 -0.47
N PHE A 61 16.59 -10.55 0.36
CA PHE A 61 15.22 -10.89 -0.06
C PHE A 61 14.18 -9.88 0.45
N GLY A 62 14.63 -8.72 0.94
CA GLY A 62 13.75 -7.72 1.57
C GLY A 62 13.09 -6.73 0.61
N ALA A 63 13.67 -6.48 -0.56
CA ALA A 63 13.13 -5.51 -1.51
C ALA A 63 12.10 -6.16 -2.43
N GLY A 64 10.85 -5.69 -2.37
CA GLY A 64 9.77 -6.12 -3.24
C GLY A 64 9.71 -5.30 -4.53
N GLU A 65 10.73 -5.40 -5.40
CA GLU A 65 10.75 -4.71 -6.70
C GLU A 65 11.25 -5.64 -7.83
N PRO A 66 10.75 -5.46 -9.07
CA PRO A 66 11.31 -6.13 -10.22
C PRO A 66 12.78 -5.77 -10.41
N ASP A 67 13.64 -6.77 -10.58
CA ASP A 67 15.07 -6.60 -10.83
C ASP A 67 15.42 -6.43 -12.33
N PHE A 68 14.43 -6.02 -13.10
CA PHE A 68 14.57 -5.71 -14.53
C PHE A 68 14.69 -4.20 -14.74
N PRO A 69 15.41 -3.75 -15.76
CA PRO A 69 15.38 -2.35 -16.14
C PRO A 69 14.00 -1.96 -16.68
N THR A 70 13.63 -0.69 -16.51
CA THR A 70 12.47 -0.14 -17.20
C THR A 70 12.64 -0.31 -18.72
N PRO A 71 11.62 -0.77 -19.46
CA PRO A 71 11.71 -0.96 -20.92
C PRO A 71 12.21 0.28 -21.66
N GLY A 72 13.08 0.06 -22.65
CA GLY A 72 13.82 1.13 -23.34
C GLY A 72 12.93 2.20 -23.97
N TYR A 73 11.78 1.82 -24.55
CA TYR A 73 10.86 2.79 -25.14
C TYR A 73 10.25 3.77 -24.11
N ILE A 74 10.08 3.32 -22.85
CA ILE A 74 9.61 4.16 -21.75
C ILE A 74 10.70 5.16 -21.34
N VAL A 75 11.94 4.68 -21.23
CA VAL A 75 13.11 5.52 -20.92
C VAL A 75 13.29 6.57 -22.02
N GLN A 76 13.18 6.19 -23.29
CA GLN A 76 13.28 7.11 -24.41
C GLN A 76 12.21 8.21 -24.37
N ALA A 77 10.95 7.85 -24.06
CA ALA A 77 9.88 8.81 -23.90
C ALA A 77 10.16 9.84 -22.78
N ALA A 78 10.79 9.40 -21.68
CA ALA A 78 11.20 10.30 -20.62
C ALA A 78 12.30 11.26 -21.04
N ILE A 79 13.33 10.77 -21.78
CA ILE A 79 14.41 11.59 -22.32
C ILE A 79 13.84 12.68 -23.25
N GLU A 80 12.96 12.31 -24.16
CA GLU A 80 12.28 13.23 -25.06
C GLU A 80 11.42 14.25 -24.29
N ALA A 81 10.71 13.80 -23.27
CA ALA A 81 9.93 14.69 -22.42
C ALA A 81 10.82 15.68 -21.66
N ALA A 82 11.95 15.21 -21.09
CA ALA A 82 12.89 16.04 -20.37
C ALA A 82 13.60 17.09 -21.25
N SER A 83 13.75 16.83 -22.54
CA SER A 83 14.33 17.80 -23.48
C SER A 83 13.40 18.97 -23.86
N LYS A 84 12.12 18.88 -23.51
CA LYS A 84 11.10 19.90 -23.87
C LYS A 84 10.85 20.85 -22.69
N PRO A 85 11.25 22.15 -22.76
CA PRO A 85 11.08 23.09 -21.66
C PRO A 85 9.63 23.25 -21.15
N ALA A 86 8.64 23.02 -21.99
CA ALA A 86 7.22 23.05 -21.61
C ALA A 86 6.90 22.01 -20.53
N ASN A 87 7.62 20.90 -20.47
CA ASN A 87 7.42 19.83 -19.48
C ASN A 87 8.11 20.09 -18.13
N HIS A 88 8.88 21.18 -18.00
CA HIS A 88 9.51 21.60 -16.74
C HIS A 88 8.55 22.38 -15.83
N ARG A 89 7.28 22.43 -16.16
CA ARG A 89 6.25 23.21 -15.45
C ARG A 89 5.25 22.28 -14.76
N TYR A 90 4.46 22.87 -13.86
CA TYR A 90 3.33 22.19 -13.24
C TYR A 90 2.36 21.63 -14.26
N THR A 91 1.78 20.47 -13.96
CA THR A 91 0.64 19.91 -14.69
C THR A 91 -0.64 20.08 -13.85
N PRO A 92 -1.82 19.80 -14.38
CA PRO A 92 -3.03 19.68 -13.55
C PRO A 92 -2.82 18.68 -12.41
N THR A 93 -3.32 19.01 -11.23
CA THR A 93 -3.18 18.16 -10.03
C THR A 93 -3.65 16.73 -10.25
N PRO A 94 -4.80 16.45 -10.89
CA PRO A 94 -5.24 15.07 -11.11
C PRO A 94 -4.41 14.31 -12.16
N GLY A 95 -3.44 14.95 -12.78
CA GLY A 95 -2.56 14.38 -13.79
C GLY A 95 -2.79 14.95 -15.19
N LEU A 96 -1.86 14.61 -16.09
CA LEU A 96 -1.96 14.97 -17.50
C LEU A 96 -3.26 14.39 -18.11
N PRO A 97 -4.03 15.18 -18.86
CA PRO A 97 -5.25 14.67 -19.51
C PRO A 97 -4.98 13.44 -20.36
N GLU A 98 -3.90 13.45 -21.14
CA GLU A 98 -3.51 12.34 -22.03
C GLU A 98 -3.19 11.06 -21.25
N LEU A 99 -2.57 11.17 -20.06
CA LEU A 99 -2.30 10.01 -19.22
C LEU A 99 -3.59 9.45 -18.60
N ARG A 100 -4.50 10.32 -18.16
CA ARG A 100 -5.81 9.89 -17.63
C ARG A 100 -6.64 9.17 -18.69
N GLU A 101 -6.67 9.68 -19.92
CA GLU A 101 -7.30 9.00 -21.07
C GLU A 101 -6.64 7.66 -21.39
N ALA A 102 -5.31 7.61 -21.37
CA ALA A 102 -4.58 6.35 -21.57
C ALA A 102 -4.86 5.31 -20.47
N ILE A 103 -5.06 5.73 -19.21
CA ILE A 103 -5.48 4.84 -18.12
C ILE A 103 -6.91 4.34 -18.33
N VAL A 104 -7.82 5.18 -18.84
CA VAL A 104 -9.17 4.72 -19.23
C VAL A 104 -9.08 3.62 -20.28
N ALA A 105 -8.30 3.82 -21.33
CA ALA A 105 -8.10 2.83 -22.39
C ALA A 105 -7.44 1.55 -21.87
N LYS A 106 -6.42 1.68 -20.98
CA LYS A 106 -5.76 0.55 -20.32
C LYS A 106 -6.75 -0.24 -19.46
N THR A 107 -7.55 0.44 -18.65
CA THR A 107 -8.51 -0.20 -17.74
C THR A 107 -9.55 -1.01 -18.53
N LEU A 108 -10.03 -0.46 -19.64
CA LEU A 108 -10.91 -1.19 -20.55
C LEU A 108 -10.20 -2.40 -21.19
N ARG A 109 -8.97 -2.24 -21.66
CA ARG A 109 -8.18 -3.29 -22.30
C ARG A 109 -7.90 -4.47 -21.36
N ASP A 110 -7.46 -4.16 -20.12
CA ASP A 110 -6.89 -5.15 -19.22
C ASP A 110 -7.93 -5.80 -18.30
N SER A 111 -8.91 -5.03 -17.83
CA SER A 111 -9.93 -5.53 -16.90
C SER A 111 -11.37 -5.47 -17.42
N HIS A 112 -11.60 -4.90 -18.62
CA HIS A 112 -12.94 -4.67 -19.19
C HIS A 112 -13.81 -3.73 -18.35
N TYR A 113 -13.22 -2.94 -17.47
CA TYR A 113 -13.94 -1.96 -16.68
C TYR A 113 -14.02 -0.62 -17.42
N VAL A 114 -15.25 -0.13 -17.62
CA VAL A 114 -15.53 1.13 -18.33
C VAL A 114 -15.55 2.28 -17.34
N ILE A 115 -14.61 3.19 -17.48
CA ILE A 115 -14.48 4.41 -16.66
C ILE A 115 -14.34 5.66 -17.53
N THR A 116 -14.35 6.82 -16.88
CA THR A 116 -14.12 8.12 -17.54
C THR A 116 -12.90 8.83 -16.93
N PRO A 117 -12.27 9.79 -17.64
CA PRO A 117 -11.07 10.46 -17.12
C PRO A 117 -11.26 11.17 -15.77
N ASP A 118 -12.44 11.64 -15.44
CA ASP A 118 -12.77 12.29 -14.17
C ASP A 118 -12.88 11.31 -12.98
N GLN A 119 -12.85 10.01 -13.25
CA GLN A 119 -12.72 8.94 -12.28
C GLN A 119 -11.26 8.54 -12.00
N VAL A 120 -10.26 9.23 -12.58
CA VAL A 120 -8.83 8.88 -12.46
C VAL A 120 -8.07 10.02 -11.80
N LEU A 121 -7.27 9.69 -10.76
CA LEU A 121 -6.31 10.57 -10.11
C LEU A 121 -4.91 9.96 -10.17
N ILE A 122 -3.96 10.67 -10.78
CA ILE A 122 -2.54 10.26 -10.82
C ILE A 122 -1.87 10.63 -9.51
N THR A 123 -1.11 9.69 -8.93
CA THR A 123 -0.45 9.81 -7.63
C THR A 123 1.06 9.53 -7.70
N ASN A 124 1.83 9.98 -6.70
CA ASN A 124 3.28 9.68 -6.59
C ASN A 124 3.53 8.21 -6.18
N GLY A 125 3.14 7.29 -7.07
CA GLY A 125 3.15 5.85 -6.88
C GLY A 125 1.97 5.32 -6.07
N GLY A 126 1.76 4.00 -6.08
CA GLY A 126 0.68 3.33 -5.38
C GLY A 126 0.62 3.63 -3.88
N LYS A 127 1.77 3.90 -3.23
CA LYS A 127 1.80 4.24 -1.79
C LYS A 127 1.03 5.51 -1.46
N GLN A 128 1.11 6.55 -2.30
CA GLN A 128 0.30 7.74 -2.13
C GLN A 128 -1.17 7.44 -2.41
N ALA A 129 -1.48 6.64 -3.44
CA ALA A 129 -2.84 6.21 -3.74
C ALA A 129 -3.49 5.51 -2.54
N VAL A 130 -2.79 4.56 -1.89
CA VAL A 130 -3.25 3.87 -0.67
C VAL A 130 -3.57 4.87 0.44
N TYR A 131 -2.65 5.78 0.76
CA TYR A 131 -2.91 6.76 1.81
C TYR A 131 -4.09 7.67 1.47
N GLN A 132 -4.16 8.16 0.24
CA GLN A 132 -5.24 9.07 -0.18
C GLN A 132 -6.60 8.38 -0.21
N ALA A 133 -6.68 7.10 -0.59
CA ALA A 133 -7.92 6.34 -0.52
C ALA A 133 -8.46 6.34 0.91
N PHE A 134 -7.65 5.93 1.89
CA PHE A 134 -8.06 5.96 3.30
C PHE A 134 -8.38 7.38 3.79
N ALA A 135 -7.50 8.35 3.53
CA ALA A 135 -7.68 9.72 4.00
C ALA A 135 -8.93 10.41 3.43
N THR A 136 -9.46 9.91 2.30
CA THR A 136 -10.65 10.47 1.67
C THR A 136 -11.94 9.91 2.24
N ILE A 137 -11.98 8.64 2.68
CA ILE A 137 -13.23 7.99 3.08
C ILE A 137 -13.31 7.61 4.57
N ILE A 138 -12.18 7.61 5.29
CA ILE A 138 -12.10 7.19 6.71
C ILE A 138 -12.21 8.40 7.63
N ASN A 139 -13.09 8.32 8.62
CA ASN A 139 -13.15 9.24 9.74
C ASN A 139 -12.39 8.68 10.95
N PRO A 140 -12.02 9.53 11.92
CA PRO A 140 -11.41 9.05 13.16
C PRO A 140 -12.28 8.01 13.87
N GLY A 141 -11.70 6.82 14.09
CA GLY A 141 -12.37 5.71 14.77
C GLY A 141 -13.10 4.72 13.84
N ASP A 142 -13.22 5.01 12.55
CA ASP A 142 -13.70 4.04 11.57
C ASP A 142 -12.74 2.84 11.50
N GLU A 143 -13.29 1.65 11.35
CA GLU A 143 -12.53 0.40 11.24
C GLU A 143 -12.34 0.02 9.77
N VAL A 144 -11.15 -0.48 9.46
CA VAL A 144 -10.80 -1.05 8.15
C VAL A 144 -10.40 -2.49 8.34
N ILE A 145 -11.18 -3.42 7.78
CA ILE A 145 -10.80 -4.83 7.74
C ILE A 145 -9.61 -5.00 6.81
N LEU A 146 -8.60 -5.72 7.30
CA LEU A 146 -7.33 -5.92 6.65
C LEU A 146 -6.98 -7.41 6.63
N PRO A 147 -7.26 -8.13 5.52
CA PRO A 147 -6.82 -9.52 5.34
C PRO A 147 -5.31 -9.66 5.56
N ALA A 148 -4.92 -10.58 6.41
CA ALA A 148 -3.53 -10.83 6.78
C ALA A 148 -3.10 -12.25 6.38
N PRO A 149 -1.85 -12.44 5.91
CA PRO A 149 -0.74 -11.47 5.87
C PRO A 149 -0.93 -10.34 4.86
N TYR A 150 -0.42 -9.13 5.17
CA TYR A 150 -0.60 -7.93 4.37
C TYR A 150 0.71 -7.13 4.20
N TRP A 151 0.72 -6.23 3.24
CA TRP A 151 1.80 -5.26 3.09
C TRP A 151 1.83 -4.28 4.27
N THR A 152 2.97 -4.16 4.93
CA THR A 152 3.16 -3.41 6.19
C THR A 152 2.83 -1.92 6.11
N THR A 153 2.63 -1.38 4.92
CA THR A 153 2.22 0.02 4.72
C THR A 153 0.73 0.25 5.01
N TYR A 154 -0.14 -0.75 4.81
CA TYR A 154 -1.58 -0.56 4.94
C TYR A 154 -2.01 -0.12 6.35
N PRO A 155 -1.63 -0.80 7.44
CA PRO A 155 -2.05 -0.37 8.78
C PRO A 155 -1.51 1.02 9.13
N GLU A 156 -0.34 1.40 8.66
CA GLU A 156 0.22 2.72 8.90
C GLU A 156 -0.57 3.83 8.16
N CYS A 157 -1.01 3.57 6.92
CA CYS A 157 -1.86 4.49 6.17
C CYS A 157 -3.26 4.63 6.81
N ILE A 158 -3.83 3.53 7.32
CA ILE A 158 -5.11 3.55 8.06
C ILE A 158 -4.97 4.41 9.32
N LYS A 159 -3.92 4.22 10.13
CA LYS A 159 -3.63 5.05 11.32
C LYS A 159 -3.42 6.52 10.96
N LEU A 160 -2.68 6.81 9.89
CA LEU A 160 -2.48 8.19 9.41
C LEU A 160 -3.79 8.87 9.03
N ALA A 161 -4.75 8.12 8.50
CA ALA A 161 -6.10 8.60 8.19
C ALA A 161 -6.99 8.73 9.43
N GLY A 162 -6.55 8.25 10.60
CA GLY A 162 -7.32 8.25 11.85
C GLY A 162 -8.15 6.99 12.09
N GLY A 163 -8.08 6.02 11.18
CA GLY A 163 -8.81 4.75 11.28
C GLY A 163 -8.12 3.71 12.16
N VAL A 164 -8.82 2.62 12.38
CA VAL A 164 -8.38 1.44 13.14
C VAL A 164 -8.26 0.26 12.18
N ALA A 165 -7.07 -0.35 12.10
CA ALA A 165 -6.87 -1.56 11.30
C ALA A 165 -7.33 -2.79 12.08
N VAL A 166 -8.26 -3.56 11.50
CA VAL A 166 -8.77 -4.82 12.04
C VAL A 166 -8.22 -5.97 11.19
N ALA A 167 -7.17 -6.62 11.68
CA ALA A 167 -6.51 -7.71 10.96
C ALA A 167 -7.33 -9.01 11.03
N VAL A 168 -7.58 -9.64 9.88
CA VAL A 168 -8.24 -10.94 9.75
C VAL A 168 -7.24 -11.93 9.15
N PHE A 169 -6.88 -12.95 9.90
CA PHE A 169 -5.82 -13.88 9.54
C PHE A 169 -6.38 -15.10 8.79
N ALA A 170 -5.74 -15.40 7.65
CA ALA A 170 -5.81 -16.69 6.99
C ALA A 170 -4.40 -17.29 6.94
N ASP A 171 -4.28 -18.60 7.13
CA ASP A 171 -2.98 -19.27 7.16
C ASP A 171 -2.69 -20.05 5.85
N GLU A 172 -1.60 -20.78 5.84
CA GLU A 172 -1.13 -21.55 4.70
C GLU A 172 -2.10 -22.66 4.25
N THR A 173 -2.97 -23.15 5.14
CA THR A 173 -3.96 -24.18 4.81
C THR A 173 -5.12 -23.61 3.97
N GLN A 174 -5.35 -22.30 4.08
CA GLN A 174 -6.33 -21.53 3.32
C GLN A 174 -5.69 -20.78 2.13
N ASN A 175 -4.44 -21.08 1.78
CA ASN A 175 -3.65 -20.29 0.82
C ASN A 175 -3.63 -18.78 1.15
N TYR A 176 -3.72 -18.43 2.44
CA TYR A 176 -3.76 -17.05 2.93
C TYR A 176 -4.94 -16.22 2.40
N LEU A 177 -6.04 -16.86 1.99
CA LEU A 177 -7.26 -16.22 1.53
C LEU A 177 -8.31 -16.24 2.65
N VAL A 178 -8.81 -15.09 3.04
CA VAL A 178 -9.86 -14.99 4.07
C VAL A 178 -11.22 -15.40 3.53
N SER A 179 -12.03 -16.05 4.36
CA SER A 179 -13.41 -16.42 4.01
C SER A 179 -14.42 -15.35 4.41
N ILE A 180 -15.65 -15.45 3.91
CA ILE A 180 -16.76 -14.58 4.28
C ILE A 180 -17.07 -14.68 5.78
N GLU A 181 -17.03 -15.89 6.34
CA GLU A 181 -17.27 -16.12 7.77
C GLU A 181 -16.25 -15.39 8.64
N GLN A 182 -14.98 -15.35 8.20
CA GLN A 182 -13.92 -14.63 8.90
C GLN A 182 -14.10 -13.12 8.78
N LEU A 183 -14.54 -12.61 7.62
CA LEU A 183 -14.84 -11.20 7.41
C LEU A 183 -16.05 -10.76 8.28
N GLU A 184 -17.13 -11.57 8.28
CA GLU A 184 -18.32 -11.29 9.10
C GLU A 184 -18.03 -11.32 10.60
N ALA A 185 -17.22 -12.27 11.05
CA ALA A 185 -16.81 -12.35 12.45
C ALA A 185 -15.99 -11.14 12.93
N ALA A 186 -15.30 -10.46 12.00
CA ALA A 186 -14.49 -9.27 12.29
C ALA A 186 -15.26 -7.96 12.11
N ARG A 187 -16.43 -8.00 11.47
CA ARG A 187 -17.24 -6.83 11.19
C ARG A 187 -17.89 -6.26 12.47
N THR A 188 -17.90 -4.95 12.57
CA THR A 188 -18.64 -4.19 13.59
C THR A 188 -19.44 -3.06 12.93
N GLU A 189 -20.23 -2.34 13.71
CA GLU A 189 -20.93 -1.13 13.24
C GLU A 189 -19.97 0.01 12.82
N LYS A 190 -18.68 -0.07 13.22
CA LYS A 190 -17.65 0.89 12.85
C LYS A 190 -16.90 0.50 11.57
N THR A 191 -17.14 -0.69 11.04
CA THR A 191 -16.47 -1.18 9.84
C THR A 191 -16.89 -0.33 8.65
N LYS A 192 -15.94 0.44 8.13
CA LYS A 192 -16.14 1.38 7.01
C LYS A 192 -15.62 0.85 5.69
N ALA A 193 -14.52 0.11 5.72
CA ALA A 193 -13.88 -0.37 4.51
C ALA A 193 -13.20 -1.73 4.70
N LEU A 194 -13.04 -2.44 3.58
CA LEU A 194 -12.18 -3.61 3.42
C LEU A 194 -11.05 -3.24 2.47
N LEU A 195 -9.80 -3.46 2.87
CA LEU A 195 -8.69 -3.47 1.92
C LEU A 195 -8.64 -4.85 1.24
N PHE A 196 -8.73 -4.86 -0.07
CA PHE A 196 -8.71 -6.07 -0.90
C PHE A 196 -7.49 -6.01 -1.83
N CYS A 197 -6.51 -6.90 -1.63
CA CYS A 197 -5.29 -6.97 -2.44
C CYS A 197 -5.22 -8.32 -3.16
N SER A 198 -5.41 -8.30 -4.48
CA SER A 198 -5.36 -9.52 -5.32
C SER A 198 -4.79 -9.17 -6.71
N PRO A 199 -3.65 -9.76 -7.10
CA PRO A 199 -2.76 -10.67 -6.33
C PRO A 199 -2.15 -10.03 -5.08
N SER A 200 -1.98 -10.83 -4.01
CA SER A 200 -1.61 -10.32 -2.69
C SER A 200 -0.10 -10.08 -2.53
N ASN A 201 0.24 -9.06 -1.79
CA ASN A 201 1.53 -8.84 -1.16
C ASN A 201 1.37 -9.01 0.36
N PRO A 202 2.04 -9.99 1.03
CA PRO A 202 3.24 -10.71 0.58
C PRO A 202 3.03 -12.16 0.09
N THR A 203 1.80 -12.67 -0.03
CA THR A 203 1.57 -14.10 -0.18
C THR A 203 1.60 -14.60 -1.62
N GLY A 204 1.34 -13.71 -2.59
CA GLY A 204 1.15 -14.06 -3.99
C GLY A 204 -0.15 -14.81 -4.27
N SER A 205 -1.04 -14.88 -3.30
CA SER A 205 -2.36 -15.51 -3.44
C SER A 205 -3.28 -14.67 -4.31
N VAL A 206 -4.18 -15.33 -5.03
CA VAL A 206 -5.15 -14.71 -5.95
C VAL A 206 -6.53 -15.25 -5.63
N TYR A 207 -7.49 -14.35 -5.39
CA TYR A 207 -8.89 -14.73 -5.21
C TYR A 207 -9.53 -15.12 -6.54
N SER A 208 -10.33 -16.20 -6.53
CA SER A 208 -11.11 -16.60 -7.70
C SER A 208 -12.23 -15.60 -8.01
N ARG A 209 -12.80 -15.68 -9.22
CA ARG A 209 -13.92 -14.82 -9.60
C ARG A 209 -15.13 -14.97 -8.68
N GLU A 210 -15.39 -16.19 -8.22
CA GLU A 210 -16.45 -16.53 -7.29
C GLU A 210 -16.21 -15.88 -5.93
N GLN A 211 -15.00 -16.02 -5.38
CA GLN A 211 -14.61 -15.39 -4.11
C GLN A 211 -14.67 -13.87 -4.19
N VAL A 212 -14.23 -13.27 -5.30
CA VAL A 212 -14.35 -11.82 -5.53
C VAL A 212 -15.81 -11.40 -5.51
N ARG A 213 -16.71 -12.16 -6.12
CA ARG A 213 -18.16 -11.91 -6.11
C ARG A 213 -18.73 -11.99 -4.69
N GLU A 214 -18.46 -13.07 -3.97
CA GLU A 214 -18.95 -13.29 -2.60
C GLU A 214 -18.51 -12.16 -1.67
N ILE A 215 -17.24 -11.74 -1.75
CA ILE A 215 -16.71 -10.62 -0.96
C ILE A 215 -17.39 -9.30 -1.36
N GLY A 216 -17.62 -9.09 -2.65
CA GLY A 216 -18.32 -7.91 -3.15
C GLY A 216 -19.77 -7.84 -2.69
N GLU A 217 -20.52 -8.95 -2.77
CA GLU A 217 -21.90 -9.06 -2.32
C GLU A 217 -22.01 -8.80 -0.81
N TRP A 218 -21.11 -9.41 -0.01
CA TRP A 218 -21.03 -9.15 1.43
C TRP A 218 -20.74 -7.67 1.73
N ALA A 219 -19.82 -7.06 1.05
CA ALA A 219 -19.46 -5.66 1.26
C ALA A 219 -20.61 -4.72 0.86
N LEU A 220 -21.31 -5.03 -0.25
CA LEU A 220 -22.46 -4.26 -0.71
C LEU A 220 -23.63 -4.34 0.27
N GLU A 221 -23.94 -5.53 0.79
CA GLU A 221 -25.00 -5.75 1.79
C GLU A 221 -24.79 -4.90 3.06
N HIS A 222 -23.53 -4.74 3.48
CA HIS A 222 -23.17 -4.01 4.69
C HIS A 222 -22.74 -2.55 4.46
N GLY A 223 -22.79 -2.04 3.23
CA GLY A 223 -22.38 -0.68 2.90
C GLY A 223 -20.88 -0.43 3.13
N ILE A 224 -20.04 -1.47 3.02
CA ILE A 224 -18.59 -1.43 3.27
C ILE A 224 -17.88 -1.05 1.97
N TRP A 225 -16.99 -0.06 2.02
CA TRP A 225 -16.14 0.33 0.90
C TRP A 225 -15.08 -0.72 0.59
N ILE A 226 -14.87 -0.98 -0.68
CA ILE A 226 -13.73 -1.79 -1.14
C ILE A 226 -12.59 -0.85 -1.59
N ILE A 227 -11.40 -1.03 -1.00
CA ILE A 227 -10.16 -0.46 -1.52
C ILE A 227 -9.38 -1.61 -2.15
N ALA A 228 -9.46 -1.72 -3.48
CA ALA A 228 -8.87 -2.81 -4.27
C ALA A 228 -7.47 -2.42 -4.74
N ASP A 229 -6.43 -3.06 -4.21
CA ASP A 229 -5.06 -2.90 -4.70
C ASP A 229 -4.78 -3.96 -5.77
N GLU A 230 -4.77 -3.51 -7.04
CA GLU A 230 -4.59 -4.33 -8.23
C GLU A 230 -3.20 -4.16 -8.88
N ILE A 231 -2.20 -3.69 -8.11
CA ILE A 231 -0.86 -3.35 -8.61
C ILE A 231 -0.13 -4.53 -9.28
N TYR A 232 -0.54 -5.77 -9.02
CA TYR A 232 0.04 -7.00 -9.57
C TYR A 232 -0.82 -7.66 -10.65
N GLU A 233 -1.79 -7.00 -11.22
CA GLU A 233 -2.78 -7.53 -12.17
C GLU A 233 -2.18 -8.30 -13.36
N HIS A 234 -0.97 -7.96 -13.81
CA HIS A 234 -0.27 -8.62 -14.92
C HIS A 234 0.75 -9.68 -14.47
N LEU A 235 0.94 -9.87 -13.19
CA LEU A 235 1.86 -10.88 -12.65
C LEU A 235 1.05 -12.07 -12.16
N LEU A 236 0.65 -12.92 -13.09
CA LEU A 236 -0.22 -14.06 -12.87
C LEU A 236 0.40 -15.31 -13.52
N TYR A 237 0.18 -16.47 -12.94
CA TYR A 237 0.78 -17.73 -13.33
C TYR A 237 -0.27 -18.84 -13.39
N ASP A 238 0.07 -19.93 -14.11
CA ASP A 238 -0.75 -21.16 -14.20
C ASP A 238 -2.20 -20.91 -14.66
N GLY A 239 -2.42 -19.91 -15.52
CA GLY A 239 -3.74 -19.55 -16.02
C GLY A 239 -4.65 -18.83 -15.02
N ALA A 240 -4.12 -18.40 -13.84
CA ALA A 240 -4.88 -17.60 -12.90
C ALA A 240 -5.32 -16.25 -13.52
N THR A 241 -6.46 -15.76 -13.08
CA THR A 241 -6.99 -14.44 -13.44
C THR A 241 -7.23 -13.63 -12.20
N ALA A 242 -6.99 -12.31 -12.26
CA ALA A 242 -7.28 -11.37 -11.19
C ALA A 242 -8.40 -10.42 -11.66
N PRO A 243 -9.67 -10.83 -11.55
CA PRO A 243 -10.77 -10.02 -12.02
C PRO A 243 -10.99 -8.82 -11.12
N SER A 244 -11.18 -7.64 -11.71
CA SER A 244 -11.48 -6.42 -10.96
C SER A 244 -12.86 -6.49 -10.33
N MET A 245 -12.99 -6.06 -9.08
CA MET A 245 -14.23 -6.15 -8.29
C MET A 245 -15.46 -5.56 -9.01
N PRO A 246 -15.43 -4.32 -9.54
CA PRO A 246 -16.58 -3.71 -10.23
C PRO A 246 -16.93 -4.36 -11.58
N VAL A 247 -16.06 -5.23 -12.11
CA VAL A 247 -16.38 -6.03 -13.32
C VAL A 247 -17.06 -7.33 -12.94
N VAL A 248 -16.77 -7.87 -11.77
CA VAL A 248 -17.42 -9.07 -11.24
C VAL A 248 -18.79 -8.76 -10.68
N LEU A 249 -18.91 -7.63 -9.99
CA LEU A 249 -20.14 -7.13 -9.37
C LEU A 249 -20.27 -5.62 -9.69
N PRO A 250 -20.94 -5.24 -10.80
CA PRO A 250 -21.06 -3.84 -11.21
C PRO A 250 -21.76 -2.94 -10.18
N GLU A 251 -22.65 -3.50 -9.37
CA GLU A 251 -23.42 -2.79 -8.35
C GLU A 251 -22.55 -2.18 -7.26
N ILE A 252 -21.34 -2.73 -7.01
CA ILE A 252 -20.41 -2.21 -5.98
C ILE A 252 -19.49 -1.10 -6.52
N ALA A 253 -19.60 -0.73 -7.79
CA ALA A 253 -18.69 0.25 -8.41
C ALA A 253 -18.66 1.59 -7.66
N ASP A 254 -19.80 2.07 -7.15
CA ASP A 254 -19.90 3.32 -6.40
C ASP A 254 -19.36 3.22 -4.96
N GLN A 255 -18.94 2.04 -4.53
CA GLN A 255 -18.29 1.78 -3.24
C GLN A 255 -16.87 1.21 -3.39
N THR A 256 -16.30 1.28 -4.61
CA THR A 256 -14.98 0.71 -4.90
C THR A 256 -13.99 1.80 -5.31
N ILE A 257 -12.80 1.75 -4.69
CA ILE A 257 -11.62 2.51 -5.11
C ILE A 257 -10.55 1.52 -5.55
N ILE A 258 -10.17 1.55 -6.83
CA ILE A 258 -9.09 0.73 -7.37
C ILE A 258 -7.78 1.51 -7.26
N LEU A 259 -6.73 0.84 -6.79
CA LEU A 259 -5.37 1.35 -6.69
C LEU A 259 -4.48 0.57 -7.66
N ASN A 260 -3.71 1.28 -8.46
CA ASN A 260 -2.80 0.63 -9.40
C ASN A 260 -1.61 1.56 -9.75
N GLY A 261 -0.71 1.15 -10.63
CA GLY A 261 0.43 1.96 -11.04
C GLY A 261 1.40 1.24 -11.96
N VAL A 262 2.40 1.96 -12.43
CA VAL A 262 3.41 1.43 -13.36
C VAL A 262 4.53 0.66 -12.66
N ALA A 263 4.62 0.73 -11.33
CA ALA A 263 5.79 0.30 -10.57
C ALA A 263 6.16 -1.18 -10.76
N LYS A 264 5.15 -2.07 -10.84
CA LYS A 264 5.35 -3.52 -10.88
C LYS A 264 5.27 -4.07 -12.29
N THR A 265 4.21 -3.77 -12.99
CA THR A 265 3.97 -4.21 -14.37
C THR A 265 5.10 -3.80 -15.31
N TYR A 266 5.63 -2.58 -15.18
CA TYR A 266 6.61 -2.04 -16.13
C TYR A 266 8.02 -1.84 -15.51
N ALA A 267 8.33 -2.45 -14.36
CA ALA A 267 9.60 -2.28 -13.65
C ALA A 267 9.97 -0.80 -13.44
N MET A 268 9.01 -0.01 -12.94
CA MET A 268 9.11 1.45 -12.81
C MET A 268 9.01 1.90 -11.36
N THR A 269 9.56 1.17 -10.39
CA THR A 269 9.46 1.50 -8.96
C THR A 269 10.02 2.88 -8.63
N GLY A 270 11.13 3.27 -9.26
CA GLY A 270 11.81 4.56 -9.07
C GLY A 270 11.11 5.75 -9.73
N TRP A 271 10.22 5.54 -10.69
CA TRP A 271 9.53 6.61 -11.42
C TRP A 271 8.39 7.27 -10.64
N ARG A 272 7.90 6.60 -9.62
CA ARG A 272 6.89 7.11 -8.70
C ARG A 272 5.60 7.55 -9.37
N VAL A 273 4.99 6.71 -10.20
CA VAL A 273 3.66 6.94 -10.80
C VAL A 273 2.70 5.80 -10.45
N GLY A 274 1.56 6.16 -9.90
CA GLY A 274 0.41 5.30 -9.63
C GLY A 274 -0.87 6.09 -9.86
N TRP A 275 -2.00 5.46 -9.60
CA TRP A 275 -3.30 6.13 -9.73
C TRP A 275 -4.35 5.49 -8.85
N MET A 276 -5.41 6.27 -8.59
CA MET A 276 -6.69 5.83 -8.05
C MET A 276 -7.74 5.90 -9.16
N VAL A 277 -8.63 4.92 -9.15
CA VAL A 277 -9.88 4.93 -9.93
C VAL A 277 -11.05 4.75 -8.96
N GLY A 278 -12.08 5.57 -9.07
CA GLY A 278 -13.25 5.46 -8.17
C GLY A 278 -14.37 6.42 -8.55
N PRO A 279 -15.39 6.56 -7.72
CA PRO A 279 -16.48 7.50 -7.91
C PRO A 279 -15.97 8.93 -8.06
N LYS A 280 -16.62 9.72 -8.93
CA LYS A 280 -16.16 11.06 -9.32
C LYS A 280 -16.03 12.04 -8.16
N ASP A 281 -16.95 11.99 -7.21
CA ASP A 281 -16.93 12.82 -5.99
C ASP A 281 -15.76 12.47 -5.07
N VAL A 282 -15.48 11.17 -4.90
CA VAL A 282 -14.33 10.67 -4.14
C VAL A 282 -13.01 11.07 -4.81
N ILE A 283 -12.89 10.90 -6.12
CA ILE A 283 -11.71 11.31 -6.88
C ILE A 283 -11.52 12.83 -6.83
N LYS A 284 -12.60 13.61 -6.88
CA LYS A 284 -12.54 15.06 -6.69
C LYS A 284 -12.03 15.43 -5.29
N ALA A 285 -12.54 14.78 -4.24
CA ALA A 285 -12.10 15.01 -2.87
C ALA A 285 -10.62 14.65 -2.68
N ALA A 286 -10.20 13.48 -3.18
CA ALA A 286 -8.80 13.05 -3.18
C ALA A 286 -7.88 14.02 -3.96
N THR A 287 -8.36 14.57 -5.08
CA THR A 287 -7.65 15.60 -5.87
C THR A 287 -7.46 16.89 -5.06
N ASN A 288 -8.48 17.33 -4.33
CA ASN A 288 -8.36 18.50 -3.44
C ASN A 288 -7.33 18.23 -2.33
N LEU A 289 -7.36 17.06 -1.71
CA LEU A 289 -6.33 16.65 -0.73
C LEU A 289 -4.93 16.68 -1.36
N GLN A 290 -4.75 16.09 -2.54
CA GLN A 290 -3.46 16.06 -3.25
C GLN A 290 -2.94 17.46 -3.57
N SER A 291 -3.82 18.40 -3.93
CA SER A 291 -3.42 19.77 -4.27
C SER A 291 -2.72 20.48 -3.12
N HIS A 292 -3.02 20.10 -1.87
CA HIS A 292 -2.42 20.67 -0.66
C HIS A 292 -1.30 19.80 -0.06
N LEU A 293 -1.16 18.54 -0.49
CA LEU A 293 -0.11 17.64 -0.02
C LEU A 293 1.15 17.69 -0.89
N SER A 294 1.01 17.37 -2.16
CA SER A 294 2.14 17.16 -3.08
C SER A 294 1.98 17.85 -4.43
N SER A 295 0.82 18.48 -4.67
CA SER A 295 0.46 19.00 -5.99
C SER A 295 0.44 17.89 -7.06
N ASN A 296 0.81 18.17 -8.30
CA ASN A 296 0.87 17.18 -9.37
C ASN A 296 2.08 16.25 -9.25
N VAL A 297 1.98 15.08 -9.85
CA VAL A 297 3.11 14.16 -10.07
C VAL A 297 4.09 14.79 -11.08
N SER A 298 5.36 14.44 -11.01
CA SER A 298 6.39 14.87 -11.98
C SER A 298 5.91 14.72 -13.43
N ASN A 299 5.93 15.81 -14.20
CA ASN A 299 5.53 15.81 -15.59
C ASN A 299 6.31 14.78 -16.42
N ILE A 300 7.63 14.70 -16.22
CA ILE A 300 8.50 13.73 -16.94
C ILE A 300 8.10 12.30 -16.61
N SER A 301 7.86 12.00 -15.34
CA SER A 301 7.43 10.67 -14.90
C SER A 301 6.05 10.31 -15.45
N GLN A 302 5.12 11.29 -15.55
CA GLN A 302 3.81 11.07 -16.17
C GLN A 302 3.92 10.77 -17.68
N ARG A 303 4.85 11.42 -18.40
CA ARG A 303 5.10 11.14 -19.82
C ARG A 303 5.68 9.73 -20.03
N ALA A 304 6.57 9.30 -19.13
CA ALA A 304 7.06 7.92 -19.12
C ALA A 304 5.93 6.92 -18.85
N ALA A 305 5.08 7.22 -17.86
CA ALA A 305 3.92 6.37 -17.54
C ALA A 305 2.91 6.31 -18.70
N LEU A 306 2.71 7.43 -19.42
CA LEU A 306 1.88 7.46 -20.62
C LEU A 306 2.41 6.48 -21.69
N ALA A 307 3.71 6.50 -21.96
CA ALA A 307 4.33 5.55 -22.89
C ALA A 307 4.16 4.10 -22.40
N ALA A 308 4.31 3.86 -21.10
CA ALA A 308 4.17 2.53 -20.50
C ALA A 308 2.74 1.96 -20.70
N VAL A 309 1.71 2.70 -20.31
CA VAL A 309 0.32 2.20 -20.35
C VAL A 309 -0.27 2.16 -21.76
N SER A 310 0.28 2.95 -22.69
CA SER A 310 -0.11 2.97 -24.10
C SER A 310 0.67 1.97 -24.96
N GLY A 311 1.79 1.45 -24.45
CA GLY A 311 2.61 0.45 -25.13
C GLY A 311 2.02 -0.95 -25.11
N ASP A 312 2.72 -1.88 -25.76
CA ASP A 312 2.42 -3.30 -25.69
C ASP A 312 2.89 -3.91 -24.35
N LEU A 313 2.53 -5.17 -24.13
CA LEU A 313 2.88 -5.94 -22.92
C LEU A 313 4.03 -6.94 -23.18
N ALA A 314 4.77 -6.85 -24.29
CA ALA A 314 5.81 -7.84 -24.63
C ALA A 314 6.87 -7.93 -23.53
N ALA A 315 7.42 -6.80 -23.07
CA ALA A 315 8.39 -6.78 -21.97
C ALA A 315 7.81 -7.29 -20.64
N VAL A 316 6.51 -7.07 -20.40
CA VAL A 316 5.80 -7.57 -19.22
C VAL A 316 5.69 -9.10 -19.27
N HIS A 317 5.38 -9.66 -20.42
CA HIS A 317 5.33 -11.12 -20.62
C HIS A 317 6.71 -11.74 -20.44
N GLU A 318 7.77 -11.16 -20.99
CA GLU A 318 9.14 -11.64 -20.79
C GLU A 318 9.55 -11.67 -19.30
N MET A 319 9.25 -10.62 -18.55
CA MET A 319 9.44 -10.61 -17.09
C MET A 319 8.60 -11.69 -16.42
N GLY A 320 7.34 -11.87 -16.82
CA GLY A 320 6.45 -12.89 -16.28
C GLY A 320 7.01 -14.30 -16.44
N VAL A 321 7.58 -14.63 -17.59
CA VAL A 321 8.25 -15.93 -17.84
C VAL A 321 9.43 -16.14 -16.89
N ALA A 322 10.25 -15.09 -16.68
CA ALA A 322 11.38 -15.18 -15.77
C ALA A 322 10.94 -15.32 -14.30
N PHE A 323 9.90 -14.60 -13.88
CA PHE A 323 9.33 -14.72 -12.54
C PHE A 323 8.70 -16.09 -12.31
N ASP A 324 7.99 -16.65 -13.29
CA ASP A 324 7.40 -17.98 -13.17
C ASP A 324 8.46 -19.08 -12.99
N ARG A 325 9.56 -19.02 -13.76
CA ARG A 325 10.70 -19.92 -13.57
C ARG A 325 11.29 -19.84 -12.18
N ARG A 326 11.49 -18.60 -11.66
CA ARG A 326 12.03 -18.37 -10.31
C ARG A 326 11.07 -18.83 -9.24
N ARG A 327 9.77 -18.58 -9.41
CA ARG A 327 8.70 -19.04 -8.53
C ARG A 327 8.74 -20.57 -8.36
N LYS A 328 8.73 -21.32 -9.46
CA LYS A 328 8.77 -22.78 -9.45
C LYS A 328 10.03 -23.32 -8.75
N LEU A 329 11.19 -22.71 -9.02
CA LEU A 329 12.44 -23.10 -8.39
C LEU A 329 12.43 -22.87 -6.88
N ILE A 330 12.07 -21.65 -6.44
CA ILE A 330 12.14 -21.31 -5.00
C ILE A 330 11.09 -22.07 -4.18
N VAL A 331 9.89 -22.28 -4.71
CA VAL A 331 8.85 -23.06 -4.02
C VAL A 331 9.29 -24.52 -3.87
N GLY A 332 9.87 -25.12 -4.91
CA GLY A 332 10.43 -26.47 -4.83
C GLY A 332 11.49 -26.59 -3.73
N LEU A 333 12.50 -25.72 -3.76
CA LEU A 333 13.60 -25.71 -2.80
C LEU A 333 13.13 -25.46 -1.34
N LEU A 334 12.16 -24.57 -1.14
CA LEU A 334 11.61 -24.30 0.18
C LEU A 334 10.87 -25.53 0.75
N ASN A 335 10.10 -26.23 -0.09
CA ASN A 335 9.37 -27.43 0.34
C ASN A 335 10.26 -28.68 0.56
N GLU A 336 11.53 -28.63 0.17
CA GLU A 336 12.53 -29.67 0.53
C GLU A 336 13.08 -29.49 1.94
N ILE A 337 12.89 -28.31 2.57
CA ILE A 337 13.39 -28.02 3.91
C ILE A 337 12.43 -28.64 4.95
N PRO A 338 12.90 -29.53 5.84
CA PRO A 338 12.05 -30.08 6.89
C PRO A 338 11.40 -28.99 7.75
N GLY A 339 10.09 -29.09 7.97
CA GLY A 339 9.35 -28.12 8.75
C GLY A 339 8.96 -26.82 8.02
N VAL A 340 9.28 -26.70 6.74
CA VAL A 340 8.85 -25.57 5.89
C VAL A 340 7.78 -26.04 4.91
N PHE A 341 6.70 -25.28 4.83
CA PHE A 341 5.66 -25.45 3.82
C PHE A 341 5.39 -24.13 3.10
N CYS A 342 5.57 -24.13 1.80
CA CYS A 342 5.34 -22.98 0.94
C CYS A 342 4.23 -23.29 -0.05
N PRO A 343 3.00 -22.75 0.11
CA PRO A 343 1.98 -22.82 -0.94
C PRO A 343 2.52 -22.20 -2.24
N THR A 344 2.15 -22.78 -3.38
CA THR A 344 2.54 -22.24 -4.68
C THR A 344 1.72 -20.98 -4.98
N PRO A 345 2.30 -19.77 -5.00
CA PRO A 345 1.57 -18.56 -5.31
C PRO A 345 1.17 -18.53 -6.79
N THR A 346 -0.01 -18.02 -7.09
CA THR A 346 -0.51 -17.87 -8.46
C THR A 346 -0.41 -16.46 -9.00
N GLY A 347 0.12 -15.51 -8.17
CA GLY A 347 0.33 -14.13 -8.60
C GLY A 347 1.51 -13.44 -7.93
N ALA A 348 1.76 -12.20 -8.31
CA ALA A 348 2.85 -11.35 -7.85
C ALA A 348 4.24 -11.98 -8.05
N PHE A 349 5.24 -11.63 -7.25
CA PHE A 349 6.60 -12.21 -7.30
C PHE A 349 7.12 -12.52 -5.88
N TYR A 350 6.21 -12.92 -4.99
CA TYR A 350 6.51 -13.26 -3.61
C TYR A 350 6.28 -14.75 -3.36
N VAL A 351 7.00 -15.29 -2.40
CA VAL A 351 6.69 -16.55 -1.72
C VAL A 351 6.56 -16.28 -0.23
N TYR A 352 5.64 -16.96 0.43
CA TYR A 352 5.37 -16.78 1.85
C TYR A 352 5.31 -18.15 2.55
N PRO A 353 6.48 -18.73 2.89
CA PRO A 353 6.55 -20.05 3.50
C PRO A 353 6.12 -20.01 4.96
N SER A 354 5.38 -21.03 5.39
CA SER A 354 5.21 -21.36 6.80
C SER A 354 6.44 -22.10 7.32
N VAL A 355 6.90 -21.72 8.50
CA VAL A 355 8.07 -22.34 9.20
C VAL A 355 7.67 -22.85 10.57
N LYS A 356 6.43 -23.32 10.71
CA LYS A 356 5.83 -23.78 11.96
C LYS A 356 6.16 -25.25 12.29
N GLY A 357 6.68 -26.00 11.32
CA GLY A 357 6.95 -27.43 11.45
C GLY A 357 8.24 -27.79 12.16
#